data_1ecaa9cf92eb9984ba5af19ee5e1ce42
#
_entry.id   1ecaa9cf92eb9984ba5af19ee5e1ce42
#
_cell.length_a   1.000
_cell.length_b   1.000
_cell.length_c   1.000
_cell.angle_alpha   90.00
_cell.angle_beta   90.00
_cell.angle_gamma   90.00
#
_symmetry.space_group_name_H-M   'P 1'
#
loop_
_entity.id
_entity.type
_entity.pdbx_description
1 polymer ?
#
loop_
_entity_poly.entity_id
_entity_poly.type
_entity_poly.pdbx_seq_one_letter_code
_entity_poly.pdbx_strand_id
1 'polypeptide(L)'
;MEYIKKNFGSTRFSSSGEGSRLLVQMYGDFMFTSPADNLCRLMVDTENPPAVYNYIYNHQGFFSLYDVLTVPGWRLLVKGVTMLLGLAWLKSSDGVCHADELMLMFKGTILPDTAVTEEDRRVRRSLVDMWTEFATSHAPTKDASWARFDSCNPQYLEIGSERNVMMYPDSHRDRMAEWREIYDKIPCTMRHQASTTWAS
;
A
#
# COMPACT_ATOMS: atom_id res chain seq x y z
N MET A 1 -3.69 21.80 -7.70
CA MET A 1 -4.74 21.88 -8.73
C MET A 1 -4.18 21.61 -10.14
N GLU A 2 -2.93 21.90 -10.38
CA GLU A 2 -2.25 21.64 -11.67
C GLU A 2 -1.99 20.15 -11.90
N TYR A 3 -1.61 19.40 -10.87
CA TYR A 3 -1.51 17.93 -10.90
C TYR A 3 -2.82 17.29 -11.37
N ILE A 4 -3.93 17.68 -10.77
CA ILE A 4 -5.26 17.20 -11.16
C ILE A 4 -5.56 17.58 -12.61
N LYS A 5 -5.25 18.81 -13.03
CA LYS A 5 -5.44 19.24 -14.42
C LYS A 5 -4.53 18.53 -15.41
N LYS A 6 -3.24 18.30 -15.06
CA LYS A 6 -2.25 17.65 -15.93
C LYS A 6 -2.58 16.17 -16.14
N ASN A 7 -2.98 15.47 -15.08
CA ASN A 7 -3.19 14.02 -15.10
C ASN A 7 -4.66 13.64 -15.30
N PHE A 8 -5.61 14.55 -15.01
CA PHE A 8 -7.05 14.29 -15.02
C PHE A 8 -7.87 15.30 -15.84
N GLY A 9 -7.23 16.35 -16.37
CA GLY A 9 -7.92 17.55 -16.89
C GLY A 9 -8.73 17.35 -18.18
N SER A 10 -8.54 16.26 -18.91
CA SER A 10 -9.34 15.92 -20.09
C SER A 10 -10.22 14.69 -19.90
N THR A 11 -10.07 14.00 -18.78
CA THR A 11 -10.80 12.76 -18.51
C THR A 11 -12.16 13.09 -17.94
N ARG A 12 -13.23 12.84 -18.69
CA ARG A 12 -14.57 12.81 -18.12
C ARG A 12 -14.60 11.67 -17.11
N PHE A 13 -14.81 12.00 -15.82
CA PHE A 13 -15.05 11.03 -14.78
C PHE A 13 -16.35 10.28 -15.09
N SER A 14 -16.29 9.31 -15.95
CA SER A 14 -17.37 8.39 -16.18
C SER A 14 -17.20 7.17 -15.29
N SER A 15 -18.29 6.57 -14.87
CA SER A 15 -18.31 5.37 -14.02
C SER A 15 -17.70 4.11 -14.66
N SER A 16 -17.13 4.22 -15.85
CA SER A 16 -16.53 3.12 -16.59
C SER A 16 -15.07 3.41 -16.97
N GLY A 17 -14.16 2.60 -16.49
CA GLY A 17 -12.83 2.47 -17.06
C GLY A 17 -11.76 3.40 -16.45
N GLU A 18 -11.08 4.15 -17.29
CA GLU A 18 -9.86 4.90 -16.98
C GLU A 18 -10.06 6.01 -15.93
N GLY A 19 -11.19 6.73 -15.98
CA GLY A 19 -11.51 7.78 -15.01
C GLY A 19 -11.64 7.27 -13.58
N SER A 20 -12.22 6.09 -13.39
CA SER A 20 -12.33 5.46 -12.06
C SER A 20 -10.97 5.03 -11.53
N ARG A 21 -10.10 4.48 -12.38
CA ARG A 21 -8.73 4.09 -12.00
C ARG A 21 -7.90 5.30 -11.56
N LEU A 22 -7.99 6.38 -12.29
CA LEU A 22 -7.30 7.63 -11.96
C LEU A 22 -7.79 8.22 -10.64
N LEU A 23 -9.09 8.18 -10.36
CA LEU A 23 -9.65 8.59 -9.07
C LEU A 23 -9.12 7.73 -7.92
N VAL A 24 -9.13 6.42 -8.07
CA VAL A 24 -8.59 5.48 -7.06
C VAL A 24 -7.10 5.77 -6.83
N GLN A 25 -6.32 5.97 -7.88
CA GLN A 25 -4.92 6.32 -7.77
C GLN A 25 -4.71 7.65 -7.04
N MET A 26 -5.46 8.69 -7.40
CA MET A 26 -5.39 10.00 -6.75
C MET A 26 -5.72 9.91 -5.25
N TYR A 27 -6.77 9.16 -4.90
CA TYR A 27 -7.13 8.94 -3.49
C TYR A 27 -6.08 8.13 -2.74
N GLY A 28 -5.53 7.09 -3.37
CA GLY A 28 -4.46 6.28 -2.80
C GLY A 28 -3.18 7.10 -2.57
N ASP A 29 -2.81 7.92 -3.55
CA ASP A 29 -1.66 8.82 -3.42
C ASP A 29 -1.88 9.85 -2.31
N PHE A 30 -3.04 10.50 -2.27
CA PHE A 30 -3.36 11.51 -1.27
C PHE A 30 -3.41 10.96 0.16
N MET A 31 -4.10 9.83 0.34
CA MET A 31 -4.37 9.29 1.68
C MET A 31 -3.23 8.46 2.24
N PHE A 32 -2.43 7.81 1.41
CA PHE A 32 -1.46 6.80 1.85
C PHE A 32 -0.07 6.98 1.26
N THR A 33 0.09 6.97 -0.06
CA THR A 33 1.41 6.87 -0.69
C THR A 33 2.25 8.12 -0.44
N SER A 34 1.68 9.30 -0.63
CA SER A 34 2.38 10.56 -0.44
C SER A 34 2.68 10.88 1.02
N PRO A 35 1.76 10.65 1.99
CA PRO A 35 2.11 10.75 3.41
C PRO A 35 3.23 9.78 3.82
N ALA A 36 3.24 8.56 3.31
CA ALA A 36 4.30 7.58 3.59
C ALA A 36 5.67 8.03 3.02
N ASP A 37 5.72 8.49 1.76
CA ASP A 37 6.94 9.05 1.16
C ASP A 37 7.46 10.26 1.94
N ASN A 38 6.58 11.17 2.33
CA ASN A 38 6.95 12.32 3.16
C ASN A 38 7.49 11.91 4.52
N LEU A 39 6.87 10.94 5.18
CA LEU A 39 7.35 10.43 6.47
C LEU A 39 8.74 9.82 6.32
N CYS A 40 8.95 8.97 5.30
CA CYS A 40 10.26 8.39 5.03
C CYS A 40 11.35 9.47 4.87
N ARG A 41 11.07 10.53 4.11
CA ARG A 41 12.00 11.67 3.92
C ARG A 41 12.27 12.39 5.23
N LEU A 42 11.24 12.75 5.98
CA LEU A 42 11.40 13.41 7.27
C LEU A 42 12.24 12.59 8.24
N MET A 43 12.13 11.26 8.22
CA MET A 43 12.91 10.38 9.07
C MET A 43 14.39 10.31 8.67
N VAL A 44 14.69 10.28 7.36
CA VAL A 44 16.09 10.19 6.89
C VAL A 44 16.81 11.53 6.86
N ASP A 45 16.08 12.65 6.88
CA ASP A 45 16.65 14.01 6.88
C ASP A 45 16.95 14.53 8.30
N THR A 46 17.01 13.66 9.31
CA THR A 46 17.39 14.00 10.69
C THR A 46 18.90 13.92 10.92
N GLU A 47 19.41 14.50 12.01
CA GLU A 47 20.84 14.44 12.36
C GLU A 47 21.38 13.02 12.52
N ASN A 48 20.56 12.11 13.10
CA ASN A 48 20.88 10.70 13.31
C ASN A 48 19.77 9.84 12.69
N PRO A 49 19.78 9.66 11.37
CA PRO A 49 18.68 9.03 10.68
C PRO A 49 18.56 7.54 11.05
N PRO A 50 17.36 7.08 11.39
CA PRO A 50 17.10 5.66 11.54
C PRO A 50 17.22 4.93 10.18
N ALA A 51 17.33 3.62 10.23
CA ALA A 51 17.18 2.81 9.04
C ALA A 51 15.70 2.77 8.63
N VAL A 52 15.39 3.34 7.49
CA VAL A 52 14.03 3.39 6.93
C VAL A 52 13.94 2.45 5.73
N TYR A 53 12.88 1.65 5.68
CA TYR A 53 12.58 0.74 4.58
C TYR A 53 11.15 0.98 4.14
N ASN A 54 10.95 1.23 2.86
CA ASN A 54 9.63 1.49 2.29
C ASN A 54 9.18 0.33 1.40
N TYR A 55 7.89 0.02 1.41
CA TYR A 55 7.33 -1.01 0.54
C TYR A 55 5.97 -0.61 -0.01
N ILE A 56 5.62 -1.24 -1.12
CA ILE A 56 4.27 -1.22 -1.69
C ILE A 56 3.78 -2.66 -1.76
N TYR A 57 2.66 -2.92 -1.13
CA TYR A 57 1.99 -4.21 -1.22
C TYR A 57 1.12 -4.26 -2.49
N ASN A 58 1.39 -5.23 -3.36
CA ASN A 58 0.71 -5.40 -4.65
C ASN A 58 0.28 -6.85 -4.92
N HIS A 59 0.10 -7.65 -3.87
CA HIS A 59 -0.45 -8.99 -4.01
C HIS A 59 -1.97 -8.96 -3.92
N GLN A 60 -2.64 -9.38 -4.99
CA GLN A 60 -4.08 -9.58 -4.99
C GLN A 60 -4.39 -10.99 -4.49
N GLY A 61 -4.67 -11.10 -3.20
CA GLY A 61 -5.04 -12.35 -2.55
C GLY A 61 -6.47 -12.82 -2.88
N PHE A 62 -6.81 -14.00 -2.39
CA PHE A 62 -8.18 -14.52 -2.51
C PHE A 62 -9.18 -13.69 -1.72
N PHE A 63 -8.80 -13.18 -0.54
CA PHE A 63 -9.57 -12.23 0.25
C PHE A 63 -8.91 -10.86 0.22
N SER A 64 -9.73 -9.81 0.14
CA SER A 64 -9.36 -8.42 0.33
C SER A 64 -10.14 -7.81 1.50
N LEU A 65 -9.56 -6.84 2.18
CA LEU A 65 -10.26 -6.08 3.21
C LEU A 65 -11.51 -5.39 2.65
N TYR A 66 -11.47 -4.98 1.38
CA TYR A 66 -12.62 -4.44 0.67
C TYR A 66 -13.79 -5.42 0.65
N ASP A 67 -13.55 -6.72 0.41
CA ASP A 67 -14.58 -7.75 0.41
C ASP A 67 -15.29 -7.87 1.77
N VAL A 68 -14.53 -7.66 2.85
CA VAL A 68 -15.05 -7.76 4.22
C VAL A 68 -15.89 -6.54 4.60
N LEU A 69 -15.43 -5.34 4.22
CA LEU A 69 -16.02 -4.09 4.68
C LEU A 69 -17.20 -3.60 3.81
N THR A 70 -17.19 -3.90 2.52
CA THR A 70 -18.15 -3.28 1.57
C THR A 70 -19.13 -4.23 0.95
N VAL A 71 -18.91 -5.55 1.08
CA VAL A 71 -19.67 -6.54 0.33
C VAL A 71 -20.81 -7.11 1.18
N PRO A 72 -22.04 -7.22 0.63
CA PRO A 72 -23.13 -7.90 1.30
C PRO A 72 -22.73 -9.32 1.70
N GLY A 73 -23.15 -9.76 2.90
CA GLY A 73 -22.75 -11.05 3.49
C GLY A 73 -22.93 -12.29 2.59
N TRP A 74 -23.83 -12.23 1.59
CA TRP A 74 -24.00 -13.32 0.61
C TRP A 74 -22.77 -13.51 -0.31
N ARG A 75 -22.01 -12.44 -0.62
CA ARG A 75 -20.78 -12.57 -1.42
C ARG A 75 -19.65 -13.22 -0.60
N LEU A 76 -19.58 -12.97 0.70
CA LEU A 76 -18.70 -13.70 1.60
C LEU A 76 -19.08 -15.18 1.66
N LEU A 77 -20.38 -15.48 1.66
CA LEU A 77 -20.88 -16.84 1.56
C LEU A 77 -20.46 -17.50 0.24
N VAL A 78 -20.62 -16.79 -0.90
CA VAL A 78 -20.15 -17.27 -2.21
C VAL A 78 -18.64 -17.52 -2.20
N LYS A 79 -17.83 -16.64 -1.66
CA LYS A 79 -16.38 -16.86 -1.50
C LYS A 79 -16.08 -18.09 -0.63
N GLY A 80 -16.81 -18.27 0.47
CA GLY A 80 -16.69 -19.47 1.30
C GLY A 80 -17.03 -20.74 0.53
N VAL A 81 -18.08 -20.74 -0.29
CA VAL A 81 -18.45 -21.87 -1.14
C VAL A 81 -17.40 -22.13 -2.23
N THR A 82 -16.91 -21.09 -2.92
CA THR A 82 -15.85 -21.27 -3.93
C THR A 82 -14.56 -21.80 -3.34
N MET A 83 -14.22 -21.39 -2.12
CA MET A 83 -13.10 -21.94 -1.37
C MET A 83 -13.31 -23.44 -1.09
N LEU A 84 -14.49 -23.81 -0.60
CA LEU A 84 -14.82 -25.20 -0.28
C LEU A 84 -14.80 -26.10 -1.53
N LEU A 85 -15.20 -25.57 -2.68
CA LEU A 85 -15.19 -26.28 -3.96
C LEU A 85 -13.81 -26.29 -4.66
N GLY A 86 -12.76 -25.77 -4.04
CA GLY A 86 -11.42 -25.67 -4.63
C GLY A 86 -11.30 -24.68 -5.78
N LEU A 87 -12.25 -23.74 -5.89
CA LEU A 87 -12.30 -22.72 -6.94
C LEU A 87 -11.61 -21.40 -6.50
N ALA A 88 -10.62 -21.50 -5.61
CA ALA A 88 -9.89 -20.35 -5.04
C ALA A 88 -9.09 -19.53 -6.08
N TRP A 89 -8.99 -20.01 -7.30
CA TRP A 89 -8.42 -19.26 -8.43
C TRP A 89 -9.33 -18.12 -8.92
N LEU A 90 -10.61 -18.09 -8.53
CA LEU A 90 -11.53 -16.98 -8.77
C LEU A 90 -11.22 -15.85 -7.78
N LYS A 91 -10.17 -15.08 -8.05
CA LYS A 91 -9.74 -13.94 -7.22
C LYS A 91 -10.80 -12.81 -7.23
N SER A 92 -10.74 -11.95 -6.21
CA SER A 92 -11.43 -10.66 -6.23
C SER A 92 -10.95 -9.82 -7.40
N SER A 93 -11.85 -9.13 -8.11
CA SER A 93 -11.54 -8.56 -9.43
C SER A 93 -10.90 -7.17 -9.40
N ASP A 94 -10.82 -6.49 -8.25
CA ASP A 94 -10.73 -5.03 -8.26
C ASP A 94 -9.42 -4.42 -7.75
N GLY A 95 -8.34 -5.20 -7.65
CA GLY A 95 -7.03 -4.71 -7.23
C GLY A 95 -6.73 -4.94 -5.76
N VAL A 96 -5.76 -4.19 -5.23
CA VAL A 96 -5.27 -4.28 -3.85
C VAL A 96 -5.82 -3.11 -3.05
N CYS A 97 -6.43 -3.39 -1.90
CA CYS A 97 -6.93 -2.40 -0.97
C CYS A 97 -5.87 -2.04 0.08
N HIS A 98 -5.95 -0.83 0.63
CA HIS A 98 -5.15 -0.48 1.80
C HIS A 98 -5.38 -1.48 2.94
N ALA A 99 -4.29 -1.91 3.56
CA ALA A 99 -4.26 -2.89 4.65
C ALA A 99 -4.62 -4.35 4.26
N ASP A 100 -4.61 -4.69 2.98
CA ASP A 100 -4.84 -6.08 2.54
C ASP A 100 -3.75 -7.04 3.04
N GLU A 101 -2.51 -6.56 3.23
CA GLU A 101 -1.42 -7.35 3.81
C GLU A 101 -1.72 -7.81 5.24
N LEU A 102 -2.48 -7.03 6.02
CA LEU A 102 -2.86 -7.38 7.38
C LEU A 102 -3.75 -8.62 7.41
N MET A 103 -4.57 -8.81 6.37
CA MET A 103 -5.41 -10.00 6.23
C MET A 103 -4.58 -11.27 6.08
N LEU A 104 -3.40 -11.18 5.47
CA LEU A 104 -2.47 -12.31 5.36
C LEU A 104 -1.62 -12.49 6.62
N MET A 105 -1.14 -11.40 7.20
CA MET A 105 -0.22 -11.44 8.35
C MET A 105 -0.91 -11.91 9.63
N PHE A 106 -2.14 -11.46 9.87
CA PHE A 106 -2.83 -11.68 11.14
C PHE A 106 -4.07 -12.58 10.96
N LYS A 107 -4.19 -13.53 11.86
CA LYS A 107 -5.38 -14.38 11.91
C LYS A 107 -6.51 -13.63 12.63
N GLY A 108 -7.56 -13.30 11.91
CA GLY A 108 -8.76 -12.71 12.51
C GLY A 108 -9.59 -13.73 13.28
N THR A 109 -10.29 -13.29 14.32
CA THR A 109 -11.24 -14.13 15.08
C THR A 109 -12.53 -14.43 14.32
N ILE A 110 -12.87 -13.59 13.35
CA ILE A 110 -14.16 -13.64 12.62
C ILE A 110 -14.00 -14.27 11.23
N LEU A 111 -12.79 -14.21 10.66
CA LEU A 111 -12.52 -14.71 9.32
C LEU A 111 -11.75 -16.03 9.38
N PRO A 112 -12.02 -16.94 8.43
CA PRO A 112 -11.19 -18.12 8.25
C PRO A 112 -9.75 -17.72 7.89
N ASP A 113 -8.86 -18.71 7.82
CA ASP A 113 -7.52 -18.47 7.30
C ASP A 113 -7.58 -17.90 5.87
N THR A 114 -7.12 -16.67 5.71
CA THR A 114 -7.22 -15.93 4.44
C THR A 114 -6.14 -16.28 3.43
N ALA A 115 -5.06 -16.96 3.85
CA ALA A 115 -4.05 -17.50 2.94
C ALA A 115 -4.54 -18.82 2.31
N VAL A 116 -5.49 -18.71 1.40
CA VAL A 116 -6.21 -19.83 0.80
C VAL A 116 -5.37 -20.52 -0.27
N THR A 117 -4.75 -19.75 -1.14
CA THR A 117 -3.91 -20.27 -2.23
C THR A 117 -2.47 -20.53 -1.77
N GLU A 118 -1.71 -21.33 -2.53
CA GLU A 118 -0.28 -21.50 -2.24
C GLU A 118 0.50 -20.17 -2.46
N GLU A 119 0.03 -19.36 -3.38
CA GLU A 119 0.54 -18.02 -3.61
C GLU A 119 0.33 -17.12 -2.38
N ASP A 120 -0.88 -17.09 -1.81
CA ASP A 120 -1.17 -16.36 -0.57
C ASP A 120 -0.28 -16.82 0.58
N ARG A 121 -0.09 -18.15 0.72
CA ARG A 121 0.78 -18.73 1.75
C ARG A 121 2.24 -18.32 1.57
N ARG A 122 2.73 -18.27 0.33
CA ARG A 122 4.08 -17.82 0.00
C ARG A 122 4.28 -16.35 0.35
N VAL A 123 3.34 -15.49 -0.05
CA VAL A 123 3.39 -14.05 0.25
C VAL A 123 3.31 -13.81 1.76
N ARG A 124 2.44 -14.53 2.46
CA ARG A 124 2.36 -14.51 3.94
C ARG A 124 3.70 -14.84 4.58
N ARG A 125 4.33 -15.96 4.18
CA ARG A 125 5.65 -16.33 4.71
C ARG A 125 6.66 -15.21 4.51
N SER A 126 6.75 -14.69 3.29
CA SER A 126 7.67 -13.60 2.96
C SER A 126 7.44 -12.35 3.82
N LEU A 127 6.18 -11.93 4.00
CA LEU A 127 5.82 -10.81 4.85
C LEU A 127 6.25 -11.04 6.31
N VAL A 128 5.85 -12.17 6.89
CA VAL A 128 6.15 -12.50 8.29
C VAL A 128 7.66 -12.60 8.52
N ASP A 129 8.38 -13.23 7.60
CA ASP A 129 9.84 -13.36 7.70
C ASP A 129 10.53 -11.98 7.66
N MET A 130 10.15 -11.10 6.73
CA MET A 130 10.72 -9.74 6.63
C MET A 130 10.40 -8.90 7.87
N TRP A 131 9.18 -8.95 8.39
CA TRP A 131 8.79 -8.22 9.61
C TRP A 131 9.51 -8.73 10.84
N THR A 132 9.62 -10.07 10.98
CA THR A 132 10.33 -10.69 12.10
C THR A 132 11.83 -10.41 12.04
N GLU A 133 12.42 -10.50 10.85
CA GLU A 133 13.83 -10.16 10.66
C GLU A 133 14.10 -8.69 11.00
N PHE A 134 13.26 -7.77 10.52
CA PHE A 134 13.39 -6.36 10.85
C PHE A 134 13.30 -6.11 12.37
N ALA A 135 12.37 -6.76 13.05
CA ALA A 135 12.20 -6.61 14.51
C ALA A 135 13.42 -7.12 15.30
N THR A 136 14.14 -8.09 14.76
CA THR A 136 15.30 -8.72 15.45
C THR A 136 16.64 -8.12 15.06
N SER A 137 16.83 -7.74 13.80
CA SER A 137 18.12 -7.30 13.26
C SER A 137 18.13 -5.84 12.76
N HIS A 138 16.99 -5.14 12.82
CA HIS A 138 16.81 -3.80 12.25
C HIS A 138 17.03 -3.71 10.72
N ALA A 139 17.01 -4.87 10.03
CA ALA A 139 17.06 -4.99 8.59
C ALA A 139 16.05 -6.05 8.14
N PRO A 140 15.18 -5.79 7.14
CA PRO A 140 14.12 -6.72 6.78
C PRO A 140 14.59 -7.94 5.98
N THR A 141 15.84 -7.90 5.45
CA THR A 141 16.43 -9.01 4.72
C THR A 141 17.91 -9.18 5.08
N LYS A 142 18.37 -10.44 5.23
CA LYS A 142 19.75 -10.76 5.61
C LYS A 142 20.76 -10.47 4.51
N ASP A 143 20.33 -10.56 3.26
CA ASP A 143 21.14 -10.37 2.05
C ASP A 143 21.15 -8.92 1.54
N ALA A 144 20.55 -7.99 2.31
CA ALA A 144 20.40 -6.59 1.93
C ALA A 144 19.68 -6.38 0.58
N SER A 145 18.88 -7.34 0.13
CA SER A 145 18.11 -7.25 -1.12
C SER A 145 17.02 -6.17 -1.04
N TRP A 146 16.60 -5.78 0.17
CA TRP A 146 15.76 -4.62 0.40
C TRP A 146 16.63 -3.43 0.83
N ALA A 147 16.90 -2.50 -0.09
CA ALA A 147 17.71 -1.33 0.19
C ALA A 147 17.00 -0.34 1.14
N ARG A 148 17.80 0.36 1.95
CA ARG A 148 17.30 1.47 2.78
C ARG A 148 16.76 2.58 1.89
N PHE A 149 15.74 3.26 2.39
CA PHE A 149 15.21 4.44 1.74
C PHE A 149 16.28 5.56 1.74
N ASP A 150 16.45 6.19 0.58
CA ASP A 150 17.32 7.33 0.34
C ASP A 150 16.50 8.45 -0.29
N SER A 151 16.49 9.64 0.31
CA SER A 151 15.72 10.77 -0.18
C SER A 151 16.19 11.27 -1.56
N CYS A 152 17.47 11.09 -1.89
CA CYS A 152 18.03 11.46 -3.19
C CYS A 152 17.71 10.43 -4.28
N ASN A 153 17.65 9.14 -3.90
CA ASN A 153 17.33 8.03 -4.79
C ASN A 153 16.30 7.10 -4.14
N PRO A 154 15.05 7.53 -4.01
CA PRO A 154 14.02 6.80 -3.29
C PRO A 154 13.72 5.45 -3.93
N GLN A 155 13.75 4.42 -3.11
CA GLN A 155 13.49 3.04 -3.50
C GLN A 155 12.44 2.44 -2.58
N TYR A 156 11.69 1.47 -3.09
CA TYR A 156 10.78 0.66 -2.29
C TYR A 156 10.76 -0.79 -2.79
N LEU A 157 10.42 -1.70 -1.90
CA LEU A 157 10.19 -3.08 -2.26
C LEU A 157 8.74 -3.24 -2.70
N GLU A 158 8.50 -3.77 -3.89
CA GLU A 158 7.18 -4.23 -4.27
C GLU A 158 6.98 -5.68 -3.80
N ILE A 159 6.02 -5.87 -2.91
CA ILE A 159 5.64 -7.19 -2.40
C ILE A 159 4.47 -7.68 -3.23
N GLY A 160 4.77 -8.52 -4.21
CA GLY A 160 3.81 -9.00 -5.18
C GLY A 160 3.58 -10.51 -5.15
N SER A 161 2.73 -10.98 -6.08
CA SER A 161 2.32 -12.37 -6.18
C SER A 161 3.45 -13.32 -6.58
N GLU A 162 4.30 -12.93 -7.50
CA GLU A 162 5.37 -13.81 -8.01
C GLU A 162 6.60 -13.80 -7.12
N ARG A 163 7.13 -12.61 -6.86
CA ARG A 163 8.30 -12.38 -6.01
C ARG A 163 8.36 -10.92 -5.60
N ASN A 164 9.10 -10.65 -4.53
CA ASN A 164 9.40 -9.28 -4.13
C ASN A 164 10.45 -8.71 -5.09
N VAL A 165 10.20 -7.52 -5.59
CA VAL A 165 11.07 -6.82 -6.54
C VAL A 165 11.35 -5.43 -6.03
N MET A 166 12.63 -5.04 -6.01
CA MET A 166 12.99 -3.65 -5.72
C MET A 166 12.63 -2.77 -6.92
N MET A 167 11.89 -1.71 -6.67
CA MET A 167 11.43 -0.78 -7.70
C MET A 167 12.30 0.49 -7.74
N TYR A 168 12.55 0.96 -8.96
CA TYR A 168 13.20 2.24 -9.25
C TYR A 168 12.27 3.07 -10.15
N PRO A 169 11.17 3.60 -9.65
CA PRO A 169 10.14 4.09 -10.55
C PRO A 169 10.28 5.59 -10.82
N ASP A 170 10.53 5.96 -12.05
CA ASP A 170 10.48 7.37 -12.45
C ASP A 170 9.06 7.93 -12.31
N SER A 171 8.05 7.19 -12.74
CA SER A 171 6.65 7.63 -12.65
C SER A 171 6.14 7.81 -11.22
N HIS A 172 6.59 6.99 -10.29
CA HIS A 172 6.25 7.15 -8.86
C HIS A 172 6.97 8.37 -8.27
N ARG A 173 8.26 8.54 -8.60
CA ARG A 173 9.06 9.68 -8.16
C ARG A 173 8.44 11.00 -8.58
N ASP A 174 8.04 11.10 -9.85
CA ASP A 174 7.42 12.31 -10.40
C ASP A 174 6.10 12.62 -9.71
N ARG A 175 5.24 11.63 -9.51
CA ARG A 175 3.98 11.81 -8.77
C ARG A 175 4.21 12.28 -7.35
N MET A 176 5.17 11.68 -6.63
CA MET A 176 5.47 12.09 -5.25
C MET A 176 6.08 13.49 -5.20
N ALA A 177 6.85 13.89 -6.19
CA ALA A 177 7.36 15.27 -6.31
C ALA A 177 6.20 16.28 -6.46
N GLU A 178 5.23 15.99 -7.33
CA GLU A 178 4.05 16.85 -7.51
C GLU A 178 3.18 16.95 -6.24
N TRP A 179 3.02 15.85 -5.50
CA TRP A 179 2.31 15.87 -4.20
C TRP A 179 3.05 16.73 -3.16
N ARG A 180 4.38 16.65 -3.10
CA ARG A 180 5.17 17.54 -2.21
C ARG A 180 4.95 19.01 -2.53
N GLU A 181 4.98 19.39 -3.82
CA GLU A 181 4.67 20.76 -4.21
C GLU A 181 3.27 21.23 -3.76
N ILE A 182 2.29 20.33 -3.74
CA ILE A 182 0.95 20.63 -3.24
C ILE A 182 0.98 20.86 -1.73
N TYR A 183 1.67 19.99 -0.96
CA TYR A 183 1.78 20.12 0.49
C TYR A 183 2.55 21.40 0.89
N ASP A 184 3.58 21.78 0.13
CA ASP A 184 4.36 22.99 0.41
C ASP A 184 3.55 24.28 0.20
N LYS A 185 2.53 24.24 -0.64
CA LYS A 185 1.59 25.34 -0.86
C LYS A 185 0.53 25.46 0.24
N ILE A 186 0.40 24.46 1.13
CA ILE A 186 -0.52 24.53 2.26
C ILE A 186 0.09 25.45 3.33
N PRO A 187 -0.61 26.53 3.75
CA PRO A 187 -0.10 27.46 4.74
C PRO A 187 0.33 26.76 6.04
N CYS A 188 1.45 27.19 6.62
CA CYS A 188 2.00 26.62 7.85
C CYS A 188 0.99 26.64 9.02
N THR A 189 0.10 27.62 9.07
CA THR A 189 -0.98 27.71 10.04
C THR A 189 -1.94 26.52 10.02
N MET A 190 -2.20 25.95 8.85
CA MET A 190 -3.03 24.74 8.74
C MET A 190 -2.24 23.48 9.12
N ARG A 191 -0.91 23.46 8.92
CA ARG A 191 -0.06 22.33 9.32
C ARG A 191 0.04 22.18 10.84
N HIS A 192 0.05 23.29 11.59
CA HIS A 192 0.11 23.26 13.06
C HIS A 192 -1.22 22.95 13.74
N GLN A 193 -2.36 23.28 13.14
CA GLN A 193 -3.67 22.96 13.72
C GLN A 193 -3.93 21.44 13.74
N ALA A 194 -3.41 20.69 12.78
CA ALA A 194 -3.54 19.23 12.77
C ALA A 194 -2.74 18.54 13.90
N SER A 195 -1.64 19.14 14.37
CA SER A 195 -0.78 18.58 15.43
C SER A 195 -1.30 18.85 16.85
N THR A 196 -2.15 19.84 17.04
CA THR A 196 -2.66 20.22 18.37
C THR A 196 -3.97 19.54 18.76
N THR A 197 -4.70 18.95 17.81
CA THR A 197 -5.98 18.26 18.08
C THR A 197 -5.83 16.84 18.64
N TRP A 198 -4.62 16.30 18.68
CA TRP A 198 -4.35 14.94 19.22
C TRP A 198 -3.77 14.95 20.65
N ALA A 199 -3.62 16.12 21.26
CA ALA A 199 -3.04 16.29 22.61
C ALA A 199 -4.08 16.65 23.68
N SER A 200 -5.37 16.49 23.42
CA SER A 200 -6.46 16.75 24.37
C SER A 200 -7.28 15.49 24.61
#